data_346fe8f19bbcb827d58f88fe77b012c0
#
_entry.id   346fe8f19bbcb827d58f88fe77b012c0
#
_cell.length_a   1.000
_cell.length_b   1.000
_cell.length_c   1.000
_cell.angle_alpha   90.00
_cell.angle_beta   90.00
_cell.angle_gamma   90.00
#
_symmetry.space_group_name_H-M   'P 1'
#
loop_
_entity.id
_entity.type
_entity.pdbx_description
1 polymer ?
#
loop_
_entity_poly.entity_id
_entity_poly.type
_entity_poly.pdbx_seq_one_letter_code
_entity_poly.pdbx_strand_id
1 'polypeptide(L)'
;ANEVIRNNVERKEKSLWTNGEQGEKIIWYKAADENDEVNFIVKTVKADYEKHGSYSRNAILYRMNAQSNIVERALVKADIPYRVYGGMRFYDRKEIKDITSYLAFINNPNDMLRFRRIISEPKRGIGDSTVVLIDDISRDLKISPYEVMRDCDQFAPLSKKVTALKAAAEMFGELIDMVETSPLDEIFDAVLTKTGYLTYLKNQENGDNKVENVEELRTSILRYMEESTEPTLGGFLEETALFTDADEDDGGRDKVMLMTIHSAKGLEFDNVFLIGMEDGIFPGSRSLDNEDDMEGERRLAYVAVTRAK
;
A
#
# COMPACT_ATOMS: atom_id res chain seq x y z
N ALA A 1 -11.11 28.13 -2.57
CA ALA A 1 -11.32 27.37 -3.82
C ALA A 1 -11.21 28.29 -5.06
N ASN A 2 -12.00 29.36 -5.18
CA ASN A 2 -11.97 30.26 -6.36
C ASN A 2 -10.59 30.88 -6.62
N GLU A 3 -9.84 31.22 -5.59
CA GLU A 3 -8.46 31.75 -5.70
C GLU A 3 -7.49 30.74 -6.32
N VAL A 4 -7.60 29.47 -5.98
CA VAL A 4 -6.74 28.39 -6.53
C VAL A 4 -6.96 28.25 -8.04
N ILE A 5 -8.23 28.18 -8.46
CA ILE A 5 -8.56 27.92 -9.86
C ILE A 5 -8.44 29.17 -10.75
N ARG A 6 -8.35 30.37 -10.17
CA ARG A 6 -8.19 31.61 -10.90
C ARG A 6 -6.90 31.65 -11.75
N ASN A 7 -5.89 30.92 -11.33
CA ASN A 7 -4.59 30.85 -12.01
C ASN A 7 -4.60 29.96 -13.27
N ASN A 8 -5.68 29.22 -13.55
CA ASN A 8 -5.81 28.39 -14.74
C ASN A 8 -6.28 29.24 -15.92
N VAL A 9 -5.63 29.10 -17.08
CA VAL A 9 -5.93 29.81 -18.32
C VAL A 9 -7.12 29.17 -19.02
N GLU A 10 -7.11 27.83 -19.15
CA GLU A 10 -8.19 27.05 -19.74
C GLU A 10 -9.27 26.68 -18.71
N ARG A 11 -10.12 27.62 -18.36
CA ARG A 11 -11.26 27.36 -17.49
C ARG A 11 -12.58 27.88 -18.06
N LYS A 12 -13.68 27.16 -17.77
CA LYS A 12 -15.01 27.71 -17.88
C LYS A 12 -15.25 28.65 -16.70
N GLU A 13 -15.65 29.86 -16.94
CA GLU A 13 -16.01 30.82 -15.87
C GLU A 13 -17.18 30.25 -15.06
N LYS A 14 -16.87 29.69 -13.91
CA LYS A 14 -17.82 29.27 -12.86
C LYS A 14 -17.35 29.84 -11.56
N SER A 15 -18.21 30.55 -10.89
CA SER A 15 -17.99 31.02 -9.51
C SER A 15 -18.76 30.11 -8.57
N LEU A 16 -18.09 29.49 -7.64
CA LEU A 16 -18.76 28.78 -6.55
C LEU A 16 -19.40 29.83 -5.63
N TRP A 17 -20.63 29.54 -5.25
CA TRP A 17 -21.37 30.30 -4.25
C TRP A 17 -22.12 29.31 -3.34
N THR A 18 -22.44 29.73 -2.16
CA THR A 18 -23.20 28.95 -1.19
C THR A 18 -24.20 29.86 -0.50
N ASN A 19 -25.35 29.31 -0.13
CA ASN A 19 -26.33 29.96 0.75
C ASN A 19 -26.10 29.58 2.21
N GLY A 20 -25.09 28.71 2.49
CA GLY A 20 -24.74 28.29 3.86
C GLY A 20 -24.17 29.43 4.70
N GLU A 21 -24.21 29.27 5.99
CA GLU A 21 -23.55 30.18 6.92
C GLU A 21 -22.01 30.15 6.72
N GLN A 22 -21.33 31.17 7.24
CA GLN A 22 -19.86 31.22 7.19
C GLN A 22 -19.31 30.14 8.12
N GLY A 23 -18.64 29.15 7.54
CA GLY A 23 -17.97 28.07 8.28
C GLY A 23 -16.65 28.50 8.92
N GLU A 24 -15.98 27.52 9.54
CA GLU A 24 -14.66 27.70 10.12
C GLU A 24 -13.60 28.03 9.08
N LYS A 25 -12.54 28.73 9.49
CA LYS A 25 -11.42 29.03 8.59
C LYS A 25 -10.62 27.77 8.28
N ILE A 26 -10.06 27.71 7.06
CA ILE A 26 -9.09 26.69 6.69
C ILE A 26 -7.91 26.77 7.65
N ILE A 27 -7.58 25.65 8.26
CA ILE A 27 -6.39 25.48 9.11
C ILE A 27 -5.27 24.97 8.23
N TRP A 28 -4.13 25.62 8.29
CA TRP A 28 -2.90 25.16 7.68
C TRP A 28 -1.93 24.68 8.76
N TYR A 29 -1.50 23.42 8.65
CA TYR A 29 -0.56 22.81 9.56
C TYR A 29 0.73 22.45 8.81
N LYS A 30 1.88 22.96 9.27
CA LYS A 30 3.18 22.58 8.75
C LYS A 30 3.78 21.51 9.63
N ALA A 31 3.68 20.27 9.18
CA ALA A 31 4.28 19.13 9.84
C ALA A 31 5.82 19.13 9.68
N ALA A 32 6.52 18.53 10.64
CA ALA A 32 7.95 18.30 10.56
C ALA A 32 8.27 17.14 9.58
N ASP A 33 7.41 16.15 9.56
CA ASP A 33 7.46 14.96 8.70
C ASP A 33 6.06 14.37 8.56
N GLU A 34 5.95 13.28 7.81
CA GLU A 34 4.67 12.56 7.58
C GLU A 34 4.08 11.94 8.86
N ASN A 35 4.91 11.55 9.83
CA ASN A 35 4.42 11.04 11.12
C ASN A 35 3.78 12.16 11.95
N ASP A 36 4.39 13.34 11.95
CA ASP A 36 3.82 14.52 12.63
C ASP A 36 2.48 14.92 11.96
N GLU A 37 2.40 14.86 10.60
CA GLU A 37 1.16 15.14 9.87
C GLU A 37 0.03 14.18 10.30
N VAL A 38 0.26 12.87 10.29
CA VAL A 38 -0.79 11.90 10.65
C VAL A 38 -1.12 11.92 12.14
N ASN A 39 -0.16 12.21 13.00
CA ASN A 39 -0.40 12.40 14.45
C ASN A 39 -1.31 13.61 14.72
N PHE A 40 -1.11 14.71 14.00
CA PHE A 40 -2.01 15.87 14.07
C PHE A 40 -3.45 15.49 13.65
N ILE A 41 -3.58 14.72 12.58
CA ILE A 41 -4.89 14.25 12.07
C ILE A 41 -5.56 13.36 13.12
N VAL A 42 -4.87 12.32 13.61
CA VAL A 42 -5.39 11.40 14.62
C VAL A 42 -5.88 12.15 15.86
N LYS A 43 -5.09 13.10 16.35
CA LYS A 43 -5.45 13.93 17.50
C LYS A 43 -6.69 14.78 17.24
N THR A 44 -6.79 15.35 16.05
CA THR A 44 -7.93 16.19 15.65
C THR A 44 -9.20 15.36 15.48
N VAL A 45 -9.10 14.17 14.84
CA VAL A 45 -10.23 13.24 14.68
C VAL A 45 -10.75 12.75 16.03
N LYS A 46 -9.85 12.41 16.98
CA LYS A 46 -10.26 12.03 18.36
C LYS A 46 -10.98 13.16 19.08
N ALA A 47 -10.48 14.38 18.99
CA ALA A 47 -11.12 15.54 19.59
C ALA A 47 -12.50 15.85 18.95
N ASP A 48 -12.63 15.68 17.63
CA ASP A 48 -13.95 15.81 16.97
C ASP A 48 -14.93 14.72 17.43
N TYR A 49 -14.44 13.47 17.55
CA TYR A 49 -15.26 12.37 18.06
C TYR A 49 -15.72 12.59 19.51
N GLU A 50 -14.83 13.04 20.39
CA GLU A 50 -15.19 13.39 21.78
C GLU A 50 -16.29 14.45 21.86
N LYS A 51 -16.30 15.39 20.91
CA LYS A 51 -17.28 16.49 20.87
C LYS A 51 -18.60 16.09 20.20
N HIS A 52 -18.56 15.25 19.16
CA HIS A 52 -19.71 14.99 18.29
C HIS A 52 -20.17 13.53 18.25
N GLY A 53 -19.36 12.59 18.76
CA GLY A 53 -19.70 11.17 18.86
C GLY A 53 -19.75 10.44 17.52
N SER A 54 -19.04 10.93 16.48
CA SER A 54 -19.06 10.29 15.16
C SER A 54 -17.75 10.49 14.40
N TYR A 55 -17.18 9.39 13.91
CA TYR A 55 -16.00 9.36 13.03
C TYR A 55 -16.34 9.68 11.58
N SER A 56 -17.54 9.36 11.10
CA SER A 56 -17.95 9.52 9.70
C SER A 56 -18.05 10.97 9.23
N ARG A 57 -17.95 11.93 10.15
CA ARG A 57 -17.82 13.35 9.86
C ARG A 57 -16.50 13.73 9.20
N ASN A 58 -15.48 12.85 9.31
CA ASN A 58 -14.09 13.12 8.95
C ASN A 58 -13.71 12.38 7.68
N ALA A 59 -13.07 13.09 6.74
CA ALA A 59 -12.48 12.52 5.55
C ALA A 59 -11.02 12.94 5.41
N ILE A 60 -10.16 12.00 5.04
CA ILE A 60 -8.75 12.21 4.76
C ILE A 60 -8.55 11.99 3.27
N LEU A 61 -8.13 13.05 2.58
CA LEU A 61 -7.94 13.08 1.14
C LEU A 61 -6.45 13.11 0.81
N TYR A 62 -6.04 12.27 -0.12
CA TYR A 62 -4.67 12.17 -0.58
C TYR A 62 -4.58 12.17 -2.11
N ARG A 63 -3.41 12.57 -2.64
CA ARG A 63 -3.16 12.62 -4.09
C ARG A 63 -2.87 11.25 -4.67
N MET A 64 -2.02 10.47 -4.00
CA MET A 64 -1.56 9.15 -4.44
C MET A 64 -2.04 8.06 -3.49
N ASN A 65 -2.35 6.88 -4.06
CA ASN A 65 -2.81 5.74 -3.28
C ASN A 65 -1.79 5.30 -2.21
N ALA A 66 -0.49 5.40 -2.48
CA ALA A 66 0.57 5.04 -1.55
C ALA A 66 0.44 5.77 -0.21
N GLN A 67 0.05 7.05 -0.22
CA GLN A 67 -0.13 7.85 1.00
C GLN A 67 -1.16 7.28 2.00
N SER A 68 -2.06 6.38 1.55
CA SER A 68 -3.02 5.76 2.48
C SER A 68 -2.35 4.92 3.55
N ASN A 69 -1.18 4.32 3.28
CA ASN A 69 -0.51 3.40 4.19
C ASN A 69 -0.19 4.03 5.55
N ILE A 70 0.47 5.19 5.55
CA ILE A 70 0.84 5.85 6.82
C ILE A 70 -0.40 6.28 7.60
N VAL A 71 -1.45 6.72 6.90
CA VAL A 71 -2.72 7.10 7.53
C VAL A 71 -3.42 5.88 8.12
N GLU A 72 -3.53 4.80 7.35
CA GLU A 72 -4.14 3.54 7.80
C GLU A 72 -3.43 3.00 9.04
N ARG A 73 -2.08 2.95 9.04
CA ARG A 73 -1.28 2.53 10.20
C ARG A 73 -1.53 3.41 11.43
N ALA A 74 -1.59 4.73 11.25
CA ALA A 74 -1.83 5.66 12.35
C ALA A 74 -3.23 5.49 12.95
N LEU A 75 -4.25 5.29 12.12
CA LEU A 75 -5.63 5.06 12.58
C LEU A 75 -5.76 3.73 13.31
N VAL A 76 -5.14 2.64 12.79
CA VAL A 76 -5.10 1.32 13.47
C VAL A 76 -4.39 1.43 14.82
N LYS A 77 -3.20 2.02 14.87
CA LYS A 77 -2.46 2.24 16.15
C LYS A 77 -3.27 3.08 17.16
N ALA A 78 -4.15 3.94 16.68
CA ALA A 78 -5.00 4.81 17.51
C ALA A 78 -6.37 4.22 17.85
N ASP A 79 -6.68 3.00 17.37
CA ASP A 79 -7.97 2.31 17.50
C ASP A 79 -9.14 3.16 16.93
N ILE A 80 -8.91 3.79 15.77
CA ILE A 80 -9.90 4.60 15.05
C ILE A 80 -10.39 3.81 13.83
N PRO A 81 -11.69 3.48 13.75
CA PRO A 81 -12.25 2.78 12.61
C PRO A 81 -12.22 3.66 11.35
N TYR A 82 -11.80 3.07 10.24
CA TYR A 82 -11.73 3.76 8.95
C TYR A 82 -12.23 2.90 7.80
N ARG A 83 -12.46 3.53 6.66
CA ARG A 83 -12.80 2.87 5.40
C ARG A 83 -12.12 3.55 4.23
N VAL A 84 -11.49 2.76 3.35
CA VAL A 84 -10.98 3.25 2.06
C VAL A 84 -12.12 3.25 1.05
N TYR A 85 -12.48 4.42 0.54
CA TYR A 85 -13.55 4.61 -0.43
C TYR A 85 -13.00 4.65 -1.86
N GLY A 86 -13.59 3.83 -2.73
CA GLY A 86 -13.19 3.75 -4.14
C GLY A 86 -11.83 3.08 -4.38
N GLY A 87 -11.30 2.37 -3.40
CA GLY A 87 -10.02 1.68 -3.46
C GLY A 87 -9.97 0.48 -2.51
N MET A 88 -8.76 -0.07 -2.35
CA MET A 88 -8.46 -1.15 -1.40
C MET A 88 -7.49 -0.63 -0.34
N ARG A 89 -7.55 -1.20 0.87
CA ARG A 89 -6.56 -0.95 1.92
C ARG A 89 -5.16 -1.27 1.40
N PHE A 90 -4.15 -0.63 1.94
CA PHE A 90 -2.78 -0.76 1.44
C PHE A 90 -2.30 -2.22 1.40
N TYR A 91 -2.45 -2.94 2.50
CA TYR A 91 -2.02 -4.35 2.59
C TYR A 91 -2.95 -5.33 1.85
N ASP A 92 -4.12 -4.89 1.35
CA ASP A 92 -5.02 -5.69 0.51
C ASP A 92 -4.67 -5.65 -0.97
N ARG A 93 -3.85 -4.68 -1.41
CA ARG A 93 -3.43 -4.54 -2.80
C ARG A 93 -2.65 -5.75 -3.28
N LYS A 94 -2.89 -6.14 -4.54
CA LYS A 94 -2.31 -7.37 -5.11
C LYS A 94 -0.78 -7.37 -5.00
N GLU A 95 -0.14 -6.29 -5.43
CA GLU A 95 1.32 -6.15 -5.43
C GLU A 95 1.92 -6.22 -4.02
N ILE A 96 1.23 -5.67 -3.04
CA ILE A 96 1.66 -5.71 -1.63
C ILE A 96 1.51 -7.13 -1.07
N LYS A 97 0.34 -7.76 -1.31
CA LYS A 97 0.12 -9.17 -0.93
C LYS A 97 1.11 -10.12 -1.60
N ASP A 98 1.50 -9.85 -2.84
CA ASP A 98 2.46 -10.70 -3.55
C ASP A 98 3.86 -10.57 -2.91
N ILE A 99 4.34 -9.33 -2.69
CA ILE A 99 5.65 -9.09 -2.08
C ILE A 99 5.71 -9.60 -0.63
N THR A 100 4.69 -9.31 0.18
CA THR A 100 4.62 -9.83 1.55
C THR A 100 4.54 -11.36 1.58
N SER A 101 3.96 -11.99 0.54
CA SER A 101 3.97 -13.45 0.41
C SER A 101 5.34 -13.99 0.02
N TYR A 102 6.13 -13.28 -0.82
CA TYR A 102 7.53 -13.63 -1.05
C TYR A 102 8.33 -13.58 0.25
N LEU A 103 8.22 -12.48 0.98
CA LEU A 103 8.90 -12.28 2.26
C LEU A 103 8.49 -13.36 3.29
N ALA A 104 7.20 -13.67 3.37
CA ALA A 104 6.70 -14.71 4.27
C ALA A 104 7.19 -16.10 3.88
N PHE A 105 7.25 -16.44 2.59
CA PHE A 105 7.72 -17.73 2.12
C PHE A 105 9.21 -17.93 2.35
N ILE A 106 10.05 -16.91 2.12
CA ILE A 106 11.49 -17.05 2.42
C ILE A 106 11.77 -17.12 3.92
N ASN A 107 10.94 -16.49 4.76
CA ASN A 107 11.00 -16.61 6.22
C ASN A 107 10.51 -17.97 6.72
N ASN A 108 9.50 -18.57 6.06
CA ASN A 108 8.98 -19.89 6.37
C ASN A 108 8.71 -20.69 5.07
N PRO A 109 9.70 -21.45 4.57
CA PRO A 109 9.57 -22.25 3.35
C PRO A 109 8.54 -23.38 3.41
N ASN A 110 7.91 -23.63 4.56
CA ASN A 110 6.81 -24.58 4.71
C ASN A 110 5.44 -23.99 4.37
N ASP A 111 5.34 -22.66 4.17
CA ASP A 111 4.07 -21.98 3.90
C ASP A 111 3.58 -22.22 2.46
N MET A 112 2.80 -23.28 2.29
CA MET A 112 2.20 -23.67 0.99
C MET A 112 1.24 -22.61 0.46
N LEU A 113 0.54 -21.86 1.32
CA LEU A 113 -0.39 -20.82 0.88
C LEU A 113 0.36 -19.67 0.21
N ARG A 114 1.43 -19.21 0.84
CA ARG A 114 2.30 -18.16 0.29
C ARG A 114 3.03 -18.64 -0.96
N PHE A 115 3.53 -19.88 -0.96
CA PHE A 115 4.12 -20.50 -2.13
C PHE A 115 3.19 -20.51 -3.35
N ARG A 116 1.96 -20.97 -3.20
CA ARG A 116 0.96 -21.00 -4.29
C ARG A 116 0.71 -19.61 -4.88
N ARG A 117 0.74 -18.57 -4.05
CA ARG A 117 0.52 -17.21 -4.50
C ARG A 117 1.65 -16.68 -5.39
N ILE A 118 2.90 -16.98 -5.04
CA ILE A 118 4.07 -16.31 -5.64
C ILE A 118 4.74 -17.10 -6.77
N ILE A 119 4.57 -18.42 -6.82
CA ILE A 119 5.37 -19.27 -7.72
C ILE A 119 5.12 -18.97 -9.20
N SER A 120 3.93 -18.54 -9.55
CA SER A 120 3.53 -18.17 -10.91
C SER A 120 3.46 -16.65 -11.18
N GLU A 121 3.86 -15.83 -10.22
CA GLU A 121 3.83 -14.37 -10.31
C GLU A 121 5.21 -13.76 -9.99
N PRO A 122 6.05 -13.38 -10.97
CA PRO A 122 5.91 -13.52 -12.42
C PRO A 122 5.92 -14.95 -12.93
N LYS A 123 5.43 -15.17 -14.15
CA LYS A 123 5.39 -16.50 -14.78
C LYS A 123 6.78 -17.12 -14.92
N ARG A 124 6.96 -18.35 -14.40
CA ARG A 124 8.23 -19.12 -14.42
C ARG A 124 8.10 -20.47 -15.14
N GLY A 125 7.00 -20.69 -15.90
CA GLY A 125 6.74 -21.98 -16.53
C GLY A 125 6.25 -23.06 -15.57
N ILE A 126 5.97 -22.70 -14.31
CA ILE A 126 5.39 -23.55 -13.27
C ILE A 126 3.90 -23.19 -13.18
N GLY A 127 3.03 -24.07 -13.64
CA GLY A 127 1.57 -23.85 -13.63
C GLY A 127 0.88 -24.62 -12.52
N ASP A 128 -0.44 -24.41 -12.37
CA ASP A 128 -1.26 -24.92 -11.27
C ASP A 128 -1.16 -26.45 -11.09
N SER A 129 -1.13 -27.21 -12.21
CA SER A 129 -0.97 -28.68 -12.13
C SER A 129 0.36 -29.10 -11.49
N THR A 130 1.44 -28.34 -11.72
CA THR A 130 2.73 -28.60 -11.08
C THR A 130 2.71 -28.20 -9.60
N VAL A 131 2.01 -27.12 -9.27
CA VAL A 131 1.82 -26.67 -7.88
C VAL A 131 1.05 -27.72 -7.08
N VAL A 132 0.01 -28.33 -7.65
CA VAL A 132 -0.73 -29.44 -7.02
C VAL A 132 0.19 -30.63 -6.74
N LEU A 133 1.03 -31.01 -7.71
CA LEU A 133 2.00 -32.11 -7.51
C LEU A 133 3.02 -31.80 -6.39
N ILE A 134 3.50 -30.56 -6.32
CA ILE A 134 4.40 -30.11 -5.25
C ILE A 134 3.69 -30.20 -3.89
N ASP A 135 2.43 -29.75 -3.79
CA ASP A 135 1.64 -29.82 -2.57
C ASP A 135 1.43 -31.28 -2.11
N ASP A 136 1.07 -32.17 -3.01
CA ASP A 136 0.86 -33.58 -2.71
C ASP A 136 2.16 -34.21 -2.20
N ILE A 137 3.29 -34.01 -2.88
CA ILE A 137 4.60 -34.54 -2.46
C ILE A 137 5.03 -33.94 -1.12
N SER A 138 4.88 -32.63 -0.96
CA SER A 138 5.20 -31.91 0.29
C SER A 138 4.43 -32.50 1.48
N ARG A 139 3.14 -32.75 1.30
CA ARG A 139 2.26 -33.33 2.34
C ARG A 139 2.60 -34.77 2.65
N ASP A 140 2.82 -35.60 1.62
CA ASP A 140 3.10 -37.03 1.77
C ASP A 140 4.45 -37.28 2.46
N LEU A 141 5.47 -36.51 2.10
CA LEU A 141 6.82 -36.65 2.61
C LEU A 141 7.10 -35.75 3.84
N LYS A 142 6.19 -34.83 4.16
CA LYS A 142 6.34 -33.83 5.24
C LYS A 142 7.61 -32.97 5.08
N ILE A 143 7.88 -32.54 3.86
CA ILE A 143 8.97 -31.64 3.49
C ILE A 143 8.38 -30.34 2.91
N SER A 144 9.15 -29.26 2.93
CA SER A 144 8.71 -27.97 2.42
C SER A 144 8.53 -27.96 0.90
N PRO A 145 7.66 -27.10 0.34
CA PRO A 145 7.60 -26.85 -1.11
C PRO A 145 8.97 -26.49 -1.71
N TYR A 146 9.80 -25.78 -0.94
CA TYR A 146 11.17 -25.46 -1.35
C TYR A 146 12.03 -26.72 -1.54
N GLU A 147 12.00 -27.65 -0.57
CA GLU A 147 12.73 -28.91 -0.67
C GLU A 147 12.22 -29.78 -1.83
N VAL A 148 10.91 -29.80 -2.07
CA VAL A 148 10.34 -30.50 -3.25
C VAL A 148 10.87 -29.89 -4.55
N MET A 149 10.98 -28.58 -4.66
CA MET A 149 11.56 -27.93 -5.85
C MET A 149 13.07 -28.22 -5.98
N ARG A 150 13.81 -28.13 -4.87
CA ARG A 150 15.24 -28.37 -4.83
C ARG A 150 15.58 -29.79 -5.28
N ASP A 151 14.80 -30.76 -4.81
CA ASP A 151 15.04 -32.19 -5.06
C ASP A 151 14.10 -32.78 -6.14
N CYS A 152 13.54 -31.93 -7.02
CA CYS A 152 12.49 -32.26 -7.98
C CYS A 152 12.87 -33.35 -8.99
N ASP A 153 14.16 -33.55 -9.24
CA ASP A 153 14.69 -34.60 -10.10
C ASP A 153 14.54 -36.02 -9.50
N GLN A 154 14.28 -36.12 -8.19
CA GLN A 154 13.99 -37.39 -7.51
C GLN A 154 12.51 -37.79 -7.65
N PHE A 155 11.64 -36.89 -8.09
CA PHE A 155 10.19 -37.09 -8.18
C PHE A 155 9.73 -37.27 -9.63
N ALA A 156 9.41 -38.50 -10.04
CA ALA A 156 8.99 -38.83 -11.39
C ALA A 156 7.83 -37.93 -11.94
N PRO A 157 6.80 -37.55 -11.15
CA PRO A 157 5.75 -36.65 -11.61
C PRO A 157 6.23 -35.26 -12.04
N LEU A 158 7.37 -34.78 -11.51
CA LEU A 158 7.95 -33.45 -11.77
C LEU A 158 8.98 -33.47 -12.92
N SER A 159 9.28 -34.62 -13.51
CA SER A 159 10.35 -34.82 -14.53
C SER A 159 10.31 -33.85 -15.69
N LYS A 160 9.10 -33.43 -16.14
CA LYS A 160 8.91 -32.46 -17.26
C LYS A 160 9.19 -31.01 -16.86
N LYS A 161 9.38 -30.72 -15.58
CA LYS A 161 9.51 -29.37 -15.04
C LYS A 161 10.82 -29.13 -14.27
N VAL A 162 11.73 -30.10 -14.28
CA VAL A 162 12.99 -30.07 -13.50
C VAL A 162 13.76 -28.76 -13.73
N THR A 163 13.96 -28.32 -14.97
CA THR A 163 14.72 -27.09 -15.25
C THR A 163 14.08 -25.86 -14.62
N ALA A 164 12.77 -25.69 -14.76
CA ALA A 164 12.04 -24.55 -14.18
C ALA A 164 12.03 -24.58 -12.65
N LEU A 165 11.85 -25.78 -12.07
CA LEU A 165 11.79 -25.98 -10.62
C LEU A 165 13.18 -25.78 -9.97
N LYS A 166 14.26 -26.29 -10.60
CA LYS A 166 15.64 -26.08 -10.11
C LYS A 166 16.01 -24.59 -10.14
N ALA A 167 15.69 -23.87 -11.23
CA ALA A 167 15.92 -22.43 -11.31
C ALA A 167 15.14 -21.65 -10.25
N ALA A 168 13.88 -22.03 -9.99
CA ALA A 168 13.10 -21.43 -8.92
C ALA A 168 13.69 -21.76 -7.54
N ALA A 169 14.10 -23.00 -7.31
CA ALA A 169 14.72 -23.42 -6.06
C ALA A 169 16.05 -22.68 -5.79
N GLU A 170 16.89 -22.49 -6.80
CA GLU A 170 18.13 -21.72 -6.68
C GLU A 170 17.84 -20.28 -6.26
N MET A 171 16.92 -19.60 -6.97
CA MET A 171 16.51 -18.24 -6.64
C MET A 171 15.96 -18.12 -5.21
N PHE A 172 15.08 -19.04 -4.79
CA PHE A 172 14.55 -19.03 -3.42
C PHE A 172 15.60 -19.40 -2.37
N GLY A 173 16.51 -20.34 -2.69
CA GLY A 173 17.60 -20.70 -1.80
C GLY A 173 18.48 -19.51 -1.45
N GLU A 174 18.91 -18.74 -2.47
CA GLU A 174 19.68 -17.51 -2.26
C GLU A 174 18.93 -16.48 -1.39
N LEU A 175 17.62 -16.34 -1.56
CA LEU A 175 16.81 -15.43 -0.75
C LEU A 175 16.63 -15.93 0.70
N ILE A 176 16.46 -17.24 0.88
CA ILE A 176 16.35 -17.88 2.22
C ILE A 176 17.65 -17.69 2.99
N ASP A 177 18.80 -17.90 2.35
CA ASP A 177 20.12 -17.72 2.98
C ASP A 177 20.36 -16.27 3.44
N MET A 178 19.74 -15.29 2.77
CA MET A 178 19.82 -13.88 3.18
C MET A 178 19.04 -13.56 4.45
N VAL A 179 18.01 -14.34 4.82
CA VAL A 179 17.13 -14.02 5.96
C VAL A 179 17.89 -13.88 7.27
N GLU A 180 18.92 -14.70 7.48
CA GLU A 180 19.74 -14.70 8.71
C GLU A 180 21.01 -13.82 8.58
N THR A 181 21.37 -13.39 7.35
CA THR A 181 22.69 -12.81 7.08
C THR A 181 22.65 -11.37 6.60
N SER A 182 21.50 -10.89 6.14
CA SER A 182 21.37 -9.58 5.51
C SER A 182 20.35 -8.68 6.24
N PRO A 183 20.51 -7.36 6.17
CA PRO A 183 19.51 -6.40 6.62
C PRO A 183 18.18 -6.55 5.84
N LEU A 184 17.07 -6.17 6.47
CA LEU A 184 15.73 -6.38 5.92
C LEU A 184 15.47 -5.61 4.61
N ASP A 185 16.01 -4.42 4.46
CA ASP A 185 15.94 -3.62 3.23
C ASP A 185 16.69 -4.27 2.08
N GLU A 186 17.85 -4.89 2.34
CA GLU A 186 18.59 -5.65 1.33
C GLU A 186 17.84 -6.93 0.91
N ILE A 187 17.19 -7.62 1.85
CA ILE A 187 16.33 -8.78 1.56
C ILE A 187 15.17 -8.36 0.66
N PHE A 188 14.51 -7.24 0.99
CA PHE A 188 13.42 -6.69 0.19
C PHE A 188 13.86 -6.35 -1.24
N ASP A 189 14.97 -5.62 -1.39
CA ASP A 189 15.52 -5.24 -2.70
C ASP A 189 15.95 -6.49 -3.51
N ALA A 190 16.50 -7.51 -2.83
CA ALA A 190 16.84 -8.79 -3.45
C ALA A 190 15.60 -9.55 -3.93
N VAL A 191 14.52 -9.58 -3.16
CA VAL A 191 13.23 -10.16 -3.58
C VAL A 191 12.76 -9.49 -4.87
N LEU A 192 12.71 -8.17 -4.94
CA LEU A 192 12.26 -7.44 -6.13
C LEU A 192 13.13 -7.73 -7.36
N THR A 193 14.44 -7.78 -7.17
CA THR A 193 15.42 -7.93 -8.26
C THR A 193 15.48 -9.37 -8.75
N LYS A 194 15.74 -10.35 -7.85
CA LYS A 194 15.93 -11.76 -8.21
C LYS A 194 14.66 -12.40 -8.77
N THR A 195 13.50 -12.02 -8.25
CA THR A 195 12.21 -12.51 -8.77
C THR A 195 11.77 -11.85 -10.07
N GLY A 196 12.34 -10.69 -10.42
CA GLY A 196 11.92 -9.86 -11.55
C GLY A 196 10.57 -9.17 -11.33
N TYR A 197 10.09 -9.12 -10.07
CA TYR A 197 8.72 -8.67 -9.75
C TYR A 197 8.52 -7.19 -10.08
N LEU A 198 9.52 -6.33 -9.83
CA LEU A 198 9.43 -4.91 -10.16
C LEU A 198 9.27 -4.66 -11.68
N THR A 199 10.03 -5.38 -12.51
CA THR A 199 9.91 -5.31 -13.97
C THR A 199 8.54 -5.82 -14.44
N TYR A 200 8.04 -6.88 -13.81
CA TYR A 200 6.72 -7.43 -14.07
C TYR A 200 5.62 -6.39 -13.77
N LEU A 201 5.70 -5.66 -12.66
CA LEU A 201 4.72 -4.62 -12.31
C LEU A 201 4.75 -3.45 -13.30
N LYS A 202 5.93 -2.96 -13.69
CA LYS A 202 6.08 -1.85 -14.66
C LYS A 202 5.40 -2.13 -16.00
N ASN A 203 5.30 -3.40 -16.40
CA ASN A 203 4.68 -3.82 -17.66
C ASN A 203 3.17 -4.08 -17.53
N GLN A 204 2.56 -3.85 -16.37
CA GLN A 204 1.12 -3.98 -16.15
C GLN A 204 0.38 -2.66 -16.36
N GLU A 205 -0.94 -2.77 -16.52
CA GLU A 205 -1.82 -1.60 -16.45
C GLU A 205 -1.69 -0.93 -15.07
N ASN A 206 -1.58 0.39 -15.07
CA ASN A 206 -1.29 1.21 -13.88
C ASN A 206 0.02 0.82 -13.17
N GLY A 207 1.03 0.36 -13.93
CA GLY A 207 2.30 -0.10 -13.39
C GLY A 207 3.01 0.94 -12.52
N ASP A 208 2.99 2.22 -12.91
CA ASP A 208 3.58 3.32 -12.13
C ASP A 208 2.99 3.39 -10.71
N ASN A 209 1.66 3.35 -10.58
CA ASN A 209 1.00 3.37 -9.26
C ASN A 209 1.34 2.14 -8.41
N LYS A 210 1.52 0.97 -9.04
CA LYS A 210 1.93 -0.25 -8.33
C LYS A 210 3.38 -0.14 -7.84
N VAL A 211 4.24 0.46 -8.63
CA VAL A 211 5.64 0.74 -8.22
C VAL A 211 5.66 1.73 -7.06
N GLU A 212 4.87 2.80 -7.08
CA GLU A 212 4.73 3.73 -5.95
C GLU A 212 4.29 3.00 -4.67
N ASN A 213 3.37 2.04 -4.75
CA ASN A 213 2.97 1.21 -3.62
C ASN A 213 4.12 0.33 -3.09
N VAL A 214 4.96 -0.18 -3.99
CA VAL A 214 6.15 -0.98 -3.60
C VAL A 214 7.19 -0.11 -2.89
N GLU A 215 7.43 1.10 -3.38
CA GLU A 215 8.34 2.06 -2.72
C GLU A 215 7.82 2.46 -1.33
N GLU A 216 6.50 2.64 -1.19
CA GLU A 216 5.88 2.91 0.12
C GLU A 216 6.04 1.70 1.09
N LEU A 217 5.96 0.45 0.58
CA LEU A 217 6.25 -0.72 1.40
C LEU A 217 7.73 -0.73 1.84
N ARG A 218 8.65 -0.33 0.95
CA ARG A 218 10.06 -0.17 1.30
C ARG A 218 10.26 0.88 2.39
N THR A 219 9.57 2.02 2.30
CA THR A 219 9.58 3.05 3.35
C THR A 219 9.09 2.50 4.69
N SER A 220 8.05 1.67 4.68
CA SER A 220 7.55 1.00 5.89
C SER A 220 8.57 0.04 6.50
N ILE A 221 9.35 -0.67 5.69
CA ILE A 221 10.45 -1.53 6.14
C ILE A 221 11.55 -0.70 6.81
N LEU A 222 11.99 0.39 6.18
CA LEU A 222 13.02 1.27 6.73
C LEU A 222 12.57 1.85 8.08
N ARG A 223 11.32 2.29 8.18
CA ARG A 223 10.75 2.78 9.43
C ARG A 223 10.72 1.70 10.52
N TYR A 224 10.30 0.47 10.19
CA TYR A 224 10.35 -0.65 11.12
C TYR A 224 11.78 -0.92 11.61
N MET A 225 12.78 -0.84 10.73
CA MET A 225 14.19 -1.01 11.08
C MET A 225 14.69 0.10 12.03
N GLU A 226 14.21 1.32 11.88
CA GLU A 226 14.55 2.44 12.76
C GLU A 226 13.86 2.37 14.13
N GLU A 227 12.60 1.91 14.17
CA GLU A 227 11.79 1.83 15.39
C GLU A 227 12.09 0.56 16.22
N SER A 228 12.57 -0.51 15.60
CA SER A 228 12.85 -1.79 16.25
C SER A 228 14.27 -1.88 16.80
N THR A 229 14.43 -2.38 18.02
CA THR A 229 15.75 -2.67 18.62
C THR A 229 16.47 -3.83 17.95
N GLU A 230 15.72 -4.82 17.48
CA GLU A 230 16.21 -6.00 16.76
C GLU A 230 15.31 -6.26 15.54
N PRO A 231 15.53 -5.55 14.43
CA PRO A 231 14.68 -5.70 13.26
C PRO A 231 14.93 -7.04 12.57
N THR A 232 13.89 -7.88 12.52
CA THR A 232 13.91 -9.16 11.83
C THR A 232 12.80 -9.24 10.78
N LEU A 233 12.98 -10.11 9.78
CA LEU A 233 11.94 -10.35 8.78
C LEU A 233 10.65 -10.89 9.42
N GLY A 234 10.79 -11.83 10.37
CA GLY A 234 9.65 -12.35 11.12
C GLY A 234 8.87 -11.28 11.87
N GLY A 235 9.57 -10.40 12.61
CA GLY A 235 8.95 -9.30 13.34
C GLY A 235 8.25 -8.28 12.44
N PHE A 236 8.84 -7.96 11.28
CA PHE A 236 8.16 -7.12 10.28
C PHE A 236 6.86 -7.76 9.75
N LEU A 237 6.89 -9.07 9.48
CA LEU A 237 5.70 -9.80 9.02
C LEU A 237 4.62 -9.87 10.11
N GLU A 238 5.00 -10.04 11.37
CA GLU A 238 4.06 -9.97 12.51
C GLU A 238 3.44 -8.58 12.65
N GLU A 239 4.24 -7.52 12.52
CA GLU A 239 3.70 -6.15 12.54
C GLU A 239 2.72 -5.92 11.37
N THR A 240 3.06 -6.37 10.15
CA THR A 240 2.17 -6.22 9.00
C THR A 240 0.87 -7.01 9.14
N ALA A 241 0.88 -8.16 9.83
CA ALA A 241 -0.32 -8.94 10.10
C ALA A 241 -1.33 -8.16 10.94
N LEU A 242 -0.89 -7.34 11.91
CA LEU A 242 -1.78 -6.50 12.70
C LEU A 242 -2.59 -5.51 11.84
N PHE A 243 -2.01 -5.02 10.74
CA PHE A 243 -2.69 -4.10 9.82
C PHE A 243 -3.58 -4.81 8.79
N THR A 244 -3.37 -6.11 8.58
CA THR A 244 -4.18 -6.93 7.68
C THR A 244 -5.44 -7.42 8.40
N ASP A 245 -5.32 -7.81 9.66
CA ASP A 245 -6.41 -8.40 10.45
C ASP A 245 -7.30 -7.35 11.14
N ALA A 246 -6.80 -6.11 11.28
CA ALA A 246 -7.56 -4.99 11.81
C ALA A 246 -8.68 -4.61 10.83
N ASP A 247 -9.84 -5.16 11.00
CA ASP A 247 -11.11 -4.94 10.31
C ASP A 247 -11.53 -5.99 9.28
N GLU A 248 -12.07 -7.07 9.75
CA GLU A 248 -13.25 -7.61 9.08
C GLU A 248 -14.35 -6.56 9.23
N ASP A 249 -14.88 -6.07 8.11
CA ASP A 249 -15.92 -5.03 8.05
C ASP A 249 -17.13 -5.48 8.90
N ASP A 250 -17.25 -4.95 10.12
CA ASP A 250 -18.37 -5.21 11.02
C ASP A 250 -19.69 -4.57 10.54
N GLY A 251 -19.70 -3.99 9.33
CA GLY A 251 -20.86 -3.30 8.74
C GLY A 251 -21.17 -1.95 9.38
N GLY A 252 -20.36 -1.50 10.34
CA GLY A 252 -20.50 -0.20 11.01
C GLY A 252 -20.37 0.96 10.04
N ARG A 253 -21.26 1.97 10.16
CA ARG A 253 -21.27 3.16 9.29
C ARG A 253 -20.40 4.29 9.81
N ASP A 254 -20.04 4.25 11.08
CA ASP A 254 -19.31 5.33 11.76
C ASP A 254 -17.80 5.13 11.67
N LYS A 255 -17.22 5.46 10.50
CA LYS A 255 -15.80 5.28 10.17
C LYS A 255 -15.23 6.55 9.53
N VAL A 256 -13.96 6.85 9.80
CA VAL A 256 -13.23 7.88 9.05
C VAL A 256 -13.10 7.44 7.59
N MET A 257 -13.37 8.35 6.65
CA MET A 257 -13.31 8.06 5.23
C MET A 257 -11.93 8.43 4.66
N LEU A 258 -11.25 7.47 4.07
CA LEU A 258 -9.98 7.64 3.36
C LEU A 258 -10.20 7.51 1.86
N MET A 259 -9.72 8.46 1.07
CA MET A 259 -9.88 8.38 -0.40
C MET A 259 -8.91 9.29 -1.14
N THR A 260 -8.73 8.99 -2.42
CA THR A 260 -8.05 9.95 -3.30
C THR A 260 -8.93 11.18 -3.52
N ILE A 261 -8.31 12.33 -3.83
CA ILE A 261 -9.03 13.55 -4.19
C ILE A 261 -9.99 13.30 -5.37
N HIS A 262 -9.60 12.42 -6.31
CA HIS A 262 -10.45 12.06 -7.45
C HIS A 262 -11.73 11.33 -7.00
N SER A 263 -11.61 10.41 -6.07
CA SER A 263 -12.74 9.64 -5.54
C SER A 263 -13.68 10.51 -4.69
N ALA A 264 -13.20 11.62 -4.15
CA ALA A 264 -13.98 12.54 -3.33
C ALA A 264 -14.96 13.40 -4.13
N LYS A 265 -14.88 13.38 -5.47
CA LYS A 265 -15.76 14.20 -6.31
C LYS A 265 -17.25 13.84 -6.09
N GLY A 266 -18.03 14.84 -5.70
CA GLY A 266 -19.47 14.66 -5.41
C GLY A 266 -19.81 14.27 -3.99
N LEU A 267 -18.82 14.00 -3.13
CA LEU A 267 -19.02 13.75 -1.70
C LEU A 267 -18.81 15.06 -0.92
N GLU A 268 -19.31 15.12 0.31
CA GLU A 268 -19.11 16.24 1.22
C GLU A 268 -19.01 15.75 2.66
N PHE A 269 -18.12 16.38 3.44
CA PHE A 269 -17.83 16.01 4.82
C PHE A 269 -17.77 17.25 5.70
N ASP A 270 -17.99 17.07 6.99
CA ASP A 270 -17.91 18.18 7.94
C ASP A 270 -16.46 18.61 8.16
N ASN A 271 -15.54 17.63 8.28
CA ASN A 271 -14.09 17.87 8.37
C ASN A 271 -13.36 17.17 7.22
N VAL A 272 -12.51 17.89 6.55
CA VAL A 272 -11.68 17.37 5.46
C VAL A 272 -10.21 17.67 5.75
N PHE A 273 -9.40 16.62 5.80
CA PHE A 273 -7.95 16.69 5.88
C PHE A 273 -7.35 16.45 4.50
N LEU A 274 -6.58 17.37 4.00
CA LEU A 274 -5.85 17.24 2.75
C LEU A 274 -4.37 17.10 3.07
N ILE A 275 -3.80 15.92 2.81
CA ILE A 275 -2.45 15.57 3.20
C ILE A 275 -1.45 15.62 2.05
N GLY A 276 -0.15 15.71 2.40
CA GLY A 276 0.93 15.72 1.43
C GLY A 276 0.92 16.94 0.51
N MET A 277 0.54 18.12 1.04
CA MET A 277 0.51 19.39 0.29
C MET A 277 1.93 19.96 0.16
N GLU A 278 2.76 19.27 -0.62
CA GLU A 278 4.17 19.62 -0.84
C GLU A 278 4.62 19.28 -2.25
N ASP A 279 5.63 20.04 -2.75
CA ASP A 279 6.19 19.84 -4.07
C ASP A 279 6.73 18.42 -4.26
N GLY A 280 6.33 17.79 -5.35
CA GLY A 280 6.69 16.40 -5.68
C GLY A 280 5.61 15.38 -5.32
N ILE A 281 4.70 15.72 -4.37
CA ILE A 281 3.55 14.89 -3.99
C ILE A 281 2.25 15.52 -4.49
N PHE A 282 1.94 16.73 -4.01
CA PHE A 282 0.79 17.52 -4.46
C PHE A 282 1.12 19.02 -4.43
N PRO A 283 1.53 19.59 -5.59
CA PRO A 283 1.56 19.02 -6.95
C PRO A 283 2.61 17.92 -7.13
N GLY A 284 2.29 16.96 -8.01
CA GLY A 284 3.19 15.86 -8.36
C GLY A 284 4.44 16.34 -9.11
N SER A 285 5.57 15.61 -8.98
CA SER A 285 6.87 16.02 -9.58
C SER A 285 6.78 16.31 -11.07
N ARG A 286 5.99 15.54 -11.84
CA ARG A 286 5.80 15.75 -13.30
C ARG A 286 5.11 17.06 -13.62
N SER A 287 4.29 17.57 -12.70
CA SER A 287 3.51 18.81 -12.91
C SER A 287 4.33 20.07 -12.59
N LEU A 288 5.45 19.95 -11.90
CA LEU A 288 6.27 21.11 -11.53
C LEU A 288 6.92 21.78 -12.75
N ASP A 289 7.24 20.99 -13.78
CA ASP A 289 7.89 21.47 -15.01
C ASP A 289 6.92 21.64 -16.20
N ASN A 290 5.62 21.38 -15.99
CA ASN A 290 4.60 21.41 -17.04
C ASN A 290 3.35 22.19 -16.58
N GLU A 291 3.08 23.34 -17.21
CA GLU A 291 1.97 24.21 -16.82
C GLU A 291 0.59 23.55 -17.05
N ASP A 292 0.42 22.75 -18.10
CA ASP A 292 -0.86 22.06 -18.39
C ASP A 292 -1.15 21.00 -17.30
N ASP A 293 -0.13 20.26 -16.85
CA ASP A 293 -0.24 19.32 -15.75
C ASP A 293 -0.47 20.05 -14.42
N MET A 294 0.19 21.19 -14.21
CA MET A 294 -0.02 22.05 -13.04
C MET A 294 -1.45 22.60 -12.98
N GLU A 295 -2.05 22.95 -14.12
CA GLU A 295 -3.47 23.30 -14.16
C GLU A 295 -4.37 22.13 -13.74
N GLY A 296 -3.97 20.90 -14.07
CA GLY A 296 -4.62 19.67 -13.60
C GLY A 296 -4.59 19.55 -12.08
N GLU A 297 -3.43 19.75 -11.46
CA GLU A 297 -3.25 19.72 -10.01
C GLU A 297 -4.08 20.83 -9.32
N ARG A 298 -4.11 22.05 -9.87
CA ARG A 298 -4.97 23.15 -9.36
C ARG A 298 -6.46 22.79 -9.42
N ARG A 299 -6.91 22.07 -10.48
CA ARG A 299 -8.29 21.57 -10.56
C ARG A 299 -8.58 20.54 -9.47
N LEU A 300 -7.63 19.66 -9.16
CA LEU A 300 -7.76 18.71 -8.06
C LEU A 300 -7.79 19.42 -6.70
N ALA A 301 -6.90 20.38 -6.46
CA ALA A 301 -6.91 21.18 -5.23
C ALA A 301 -8.25 21.91 -5.04
N TYR A 302 -8.80 22.47 -6.13
CA TYR A 302 -10.13 23.06 -6.12
C TYR A 302 -11.21 22.06 -5.70
N VAL A 303 -11.19 20.85 -6.25
CA VAL A 303 -12.11 19.76 -5.84
C VAL A 303 -11.94 19.47 -4.36
N ALA A 304 -10.72 19.25 -3.88
CA ALA A 304 -10.43 18.89 -2.50
C ALA A 304 -10.97 19.93 -1.50
N VAL A 305 -10.65 21.21 -1.71
CA VAL A 305 -11.08 22.31 -0.84
C VAL A 305 -12.61 22.46 -0.81
N THR A 306 -13.31 22.04 -1.88
CA THR A 306 -14.77 22.10 -1.94
C THR A 306 -15.48 20.90 -1.35
N ARG A 307 -14.77 19.97 -0.71
CA ARG A 307 -15.36 18.78 -0.07
C ARG A 307 -15.77 19.03 1.36
N ALA A 308 -15.21 20.06 2.02
CA ALA A 308 -15.68 20.50 3.34
C ALA A 308 -17.00 21.29 3.21
N LYS A 309 -17.93 21.02 4.12
CA LYS A 309 -19.21 21.74 4.25
C LYS A 309 -19.03 23.12 4.85
#